data_5bfdaf72c8ff0c9828532cbf4e880396
#
_entry.id   5bfdaf72c8ff0c9828532cbf4e880396
#
_cell.length_a   1.000
_cell.length_b   1.000
_cell.length_c   1.000
_cell.angle_alpha   90.00
_cell.angle_beta   90.00
_cell.angle_gamma   90.00
#
_symmetry.space_group_name_H-M   'P 1'
#
loop_
_entity.id
_entity.type
_entity.pdbx_description
1 polymer ?
#
loop_
_entity_poly.entity_id
_entity_poly.type
_entity_poly.pdbx_seq_one_letter_code
_entity_poly.pdbx_strand_id
1 'polypeptide(L)'
;MAKNKKIWIADDDESIRFVLESGLSEAGFNVSTFEDGNEVVNKLDIESPHLLLTDLKMPGRDGMDLLETFRNEHQKIPIIIMTAHSDLDTTVEAFEAGAWDYIAKPFDLNTAIEKINKAISEKKNVQKKLTEKEEISLRAGKILGKSPAMQDLFNSIGKLSHSDSTVLLVGESGTGKELVSQAIFEHSDRSNKKLISLNVADIPVELLESELFGHEKGAFKGAGDQRIGRFEQADKGTLFLDEVGDMPLETQTRLIRVLSSGEFYRIGGNSPIKVDVRIIAATNQNLEEKVRNGSFREDLYHRLNVIKINLPPLRDRKEDILLLTSYFLKKFSEEAKIKVKVLSKEVEELFENLIWPGNVLQLQNVCQSLTLLSLSLIHISEPTRR
;
A
#
# COMPACT_ATOMS: atom_id res chain seq x y z
N MET A 1 3.12 -28.53 -12.85
CA MET A 1 2.35 -29.51 -12.07
C MET A 1 3.09 -29.78 -10.78
N ALA A 2 2.57 -29.29 -9.65
CA ALA A 2 3.26 -29.36 -8.33
C ALA A 2 2.91 -30.64 -7.54
N LYS A 3 2.69 -31.78 -8.22
CA LYS A 3 2.37 -33.05 -7.56
C LYS A 3 3.50 -33.46 -6.60
N ASN A 4 3.14 -33.72 -5.34
CA ASN A 4 3.99 -34.24 -4.26
C ASN A 4 4.89 -33.20 -3.56
N LYS A 5 4.56 -31.89 -3.55
CA LYS A 5 5.27 -30.90 -2.74
C LYS A 5 4.76 -30.93 -1.30
N LYS A 6 5.70 -30.87 -0.34
CA LYS A 6 5.40 -30.84 1.11
C LYS A 6 5.01 -29.44 1.53
N ILE A 7 3.78 -29.25 2.01
CA ILE A 7 3.28 -28.00 2.56
C ILE A 7 3.04 -28.22 4.06
N TRP A 8 3.59 -27.32 4.84
CA TRP A 8 3.30 -27.28 6.28
C TRP A 8 2.31 -26.17 6.57
N ILE A 9 1.36 -26.45 7.47
CA ILE A 9 0.32 -25.53 7.91
C ILE A 9 0.40 -25.43 9.42
N ALA A 10 0.63 -24.24 9.95
CA ALA A 10 0.59 -23.94 11.37
C ALA A 10 -0.55 -22.94 11.66
N ASP A 11 -1.51 -23.34 12.48
CA ASP A 11 -2.68 -22.53 12.85
C ASP A 11 -3.26 -23.12 14.12
N ASP A 12 -3.67 -22.34 15.10
CA ASP A 12 -4.26 -22.84 16.35
C ASP A 12 -5.74 -23.26 16.17
N ASP A 13 -6.42 -22.79 15.11
CA ASP A 13 -7.80 -23.18 14.79
C ASP A 13 -7.84 -24.53 14.04
N GLU A 14 -8.36 -25.56 14.70
CA GLU A 14 -8.53 -26.89 14.15
C GLU A 14 -9.38 -26.91 12.87
N SER A 15 -10.41 -26.05 12.79
CA SER A 15 -11.29 -25.98 11.62
C SER A 15 -10.55 -25.46 10.39
N ILE A 16 -9.69 -24.47 10.57
CA ILE A 16 -8.86 -23.92 9.49
C ILE A 16 -7.82 -24.96 9.04
N ARG A 17 -7.16 -25.64 9.99
CA ARG A 17 -6.22 -26.73 9.67
C ARG A 17 -6.89 -27.81 8.85
N PHE A 18 -8.10 -28.27 9.26
CA PHE A 18 -8.85 -29.32 8.57
C PHE A 18 -9.24 -28.92 7.14
N VAL A 19 -9.76 -27.71 6.94
CA VAL A 19 -10.18 -27.21 5.62
C VAL A 19 -8.98 -27.09 4.68
N LEU A 20 -7.87 -26.54 5.16
CA LEU A 20 -6.65 -26.40 4.37
C LEU A 20 -6.01 -27.76 4.05
N GLU A 21 -5.92 -28.66 5.03
CA GLU A 21 -5.37 -30.01 4.82
C GLU A 21 -6.15 -30.77 3.77
N SER A 22 -7.50 -30.79 3.90
CA SER A 22 -8.38 -31.45 2.95
C SER A 22 -8.24 -30.88 1.54
N GLY A 23 -8.36 -29.56 1.41
CA GLY A 23 -8.35 -28.91 0.09
C GLY A 23 -6.98 -28.94 -0.59
N LEU A 24 -5.88 -28.77 0.15
CA LEU A 24 -4.54 -28.85 -0.42
C LEU A 24 -4.15 -30.31 -0.76
N SER A 25 -4.62 -31.30 0.02
CA SER A 25 -4.42 -32.71 -0.30
C SER A 25 -5.17 -33.10 -1.57
N GLU A 26 -6.40 -32.61 -1.76
CA GLU A 26 -7.18 -32.79 -2.99
C GLU A 26 -6.51 -32.13 -4.20
N ALA A 27 -5.86 -30.98 -4.00
CA ALA A 27 -5.05 -30.32 -5.02
C ALA A 27 -3.71 -31.04 -5.32
N GLY A 28 -3.38 -32.12 -4.60
CA GLY A 28 -2.23 -33.00 -4.86
C GLY A 28 -0.95 -32.63 -4.10
N PHE A 29 -1.05 -31.85 -3.03
CA PHE A 29 0.06 -31.55 -2.13
C PHE A 29 0.17 -32.61 -1.02
N ASN A 30 1.37 -32.76 -0.47
CA ASN A 30 1.61 -33.54 0.74
C ASN A 30 1.58 -32.58 1.94
N VAL A 31 0.53 -32.63 2.76
CA VAL A 31 0.27 -31.67 3.83
C VAL A 31 0.63 -32.23 5.19
N SER A 32 1.23 -31.42 6.06
CA SER A 32 1.39 -31.66 7.49
C SER A 32 0.86 -30.45 8.24
N THR A 33 0.08 -30.68 9.29
CA THR A 33 -0.53 -29.64 10.11
C THR A 33 0.07 -29.60 11.51
N PHE A 34 0.13 -28.41 12.11
CA PHE A 34 0.71 -28.13 13.42
C PHE A 34 -0.22 -27.18 14.17
N GLU A 35 -0.34 -27.37 15.47
CA GLU A 35 -1.18 -26.55 16.34
C GLU A 35 -0.45 -25.30 16.83
N ASP A 36 0.87 -25.39 16.99
CA ASP A 36 1.72 -24.27 17.42
C ASP A 36 3.06 -24.22 16.67
N GLY A 37 3.78 -23.09 16.82
CA GLY A 37 5.06 -22.90 16.16
C GLY A 37 6.21 -23.74 16.74
N ASN A 38 6.11 -24.26 17.98
CA ASN A 38 7.13 -25.13 18.55
C ASN A 38 7.16 -26.49 17.87
N GLU A 39 5.96 -27.02 17.51
CA GLU A 39 5.85 -28.26 16.74
C GLU A 39 6.50 -28.13 15.36
N VAL A 40 6.33 -26.97 14.71
CA VAL A 40 6.97 -26.65 13.42
C VAL A 40 8.49 -26.71 13.55
N VAL A 41 9.07 -26.05 14.56
CA VAL A 41 10.53 -26.00 14.78
C VAL A 41 11.06 -27.38 15.11
N ASN A 42 10.40 -28.15 16.00
CA ASN A 42 10.82 -29.52 16.31
C ASN A 42 10.82 -30.44 15.08
N LYS A 43 9.87 -30.27 14.17
CA LYS A 43 9.81 -31.04 12.93
C LYS A 43 10.86 -30.59 11.92
N LEU A 44 11.25 -29.31 11.95
CA LEU A 44 12.26 -28.74 11.05
C LEU A 44 13.65 -29.37 11.24
N ASP A 45 13.97 -29.82 12.44
CA ASP A 45 15.20 -30.58 12.74
C ASP A 45 15.26 -31.95 12.03
N ILE A 46 14.10 -32.50 11.64
CA ILE A 46 14.01 -33.83 11.03
C ILE A 46 13.81 -33.74 9.52
N GLU A 47 12.95 -32.84 9.07
CA GLU A 47 12.62 -32.66 7.65
C GLU A 47 12.27 -31.20 7.34
N SER A 48 12.34 -30.81 6.06
CA SER A 48 12.02 -29.47 5.61
C SER A 48 10.84 -29.47 4.64
N PRO A 49 9.90 -28.49 4.74
CA PRO A 49 8.82 -28.32 3.78
C PRO A 49 9.32 -27.63 2.50
N HIS A 50 8.48 -27.60 1.48
CA HIS A 50 8.67 -26.77 0.30
C HIS A 50 8.08 -25.38 0.49
N LEU A 51 7.11 -25.21 1.41
CA LEU A 51 6.46 -23.98 1.83
C LEU A 51 5.84 -24.16 3.21
N LEU A 52 5.91 -23.11 4.03
CA LEU A 52 5.17 -23.00 5.29
C LEU A 52 4.04 -21.97 5.10
N LEU A 53 2.82 -22.39 5.50
CA LEU A 53 1.65 -21.54 5.65
C LEU A 53 1.38 -21.44 7.15
N THR A 54 1.46 -20.25 7.75
CA THR A 54 1.36 -20.10 9.20
C THR A 54 0.42 -18.96 9.58
N ASP A 55 -0.37 -19.17 10.64
CA ASP A 55 -1.05 -18.05 11.28
C ASP A 55 -0.04 -17.09 11.91
N LEU A 56 -0.40 -15.82 11.95
CA LEU A 56 0.43 -14.79 12.57
C LEU A 56 0.45 -14.94 14.10
N LYS A 57 -0.71 -15.21 14.70
CA LYS A 57 -0.87 -15.30 16.16
C LYS A 57 -1.26 -16.71 16.56
N MET A 58 -0.34 -17.40 17.21
CA MET A 58 -0.53 -18.75 17.75
C MET A 58 0.02 -18.84 19.16
N PRO A 59 -0.45 -19.79 19.99
CA PRO A 59 0.20 -20.11 21.27
C PRO A 59 1.66 -20.54 21.08
N GLY A 60 2.49 -20.27 22.08
CA GLY A 60 3.90 -20.64 22.03
C GLY A 60 4.71 -19.72 21.13
N ARG A 61 5.31 -20.26 20.06
CA ARG A 61 5.95 -19.46 19.00
C ARG A 61 4.92 -19.02 17.98
N ASP A 62 4.85 -17.74 17.73
CA ASP A 62 3.94 -17.17 16.73
C ASP A 62 4.52 -17.18 15.31
N GLY A 63 3.73 -16.69 14.35
CA GLY A 63 4.14 -16.66 12.94
C GLY A 63 5.34 -15.75 12.68
N MET A 64 5.54 -14.69 13.47
CA MET A 64 6.70 -13.81 13.36
C MET A 64 7.98 -14.48 13.87
N ASP A 65 7.90 -15.21 14.98
CA ASP A 65 9.00 -16.03 15.51
C ASP A 65 9.44 -17.10 14.51
N LEU A 66 8.46 -17.72 13.82
CA LEU A 66 8.73 -18.69 12.76
C LEU A 66 9.43 -18.04 11.55
N LEU A 67 8.98 -16.86 11.14
CA LEU A 67 9.64 -16.09 10.07
C LEU A 67 11.09 -15.83 10.39
N GLU A 68 11.40 -15.39 11.61
CA GLU A 68 12.78 -15.13 12.06
C GLU A 68 13.62 -16.41 12.07
N THR A 69 13.06 -17.51 12.60
CA THR A 69 13.74 -18.82 12.63
C THR A 69 14.07 -19.31 11.22
N PHE A 70 13.11 -19.31 10.32
CA PHE A 70 13.30 -19.76 8.94
C PHE A 70 14.23 -18.85 8.14
N ARG A 71 14.20 -17.56 8.42
CA ARG A 71 15.12 -16.60 7.78
C ARG A 71 16.58 -16.84 8.16
N ASN A 72 16.84 -17.16 9.41
CA ASN A 72 18.21 -17.38 9.88
C ASN A 72 18.78 -18.73 9.40
N GLU A 73 17.98 -19.78 9.36
CA GLU A 73 18.45 -21.15 9.15
C GLU A 73 17.98 -21.75 7.81
N HIS A 74 16.87 -21.31 7.24
CA HIS A 74 16.18 -21.93 6.09
C HIS A 74 15.71 -20.95 5.03
N GLN A 75 16.49 -19.96 4.65
CA GLN A 75 16.17 -18.84 3.75
C GLN A 75 15.54 -19.19 2.38
N LYS A 76 15.58 -20.47 1.99
CA LYS A 76 15.05 -20.93 0.68
C LYS A 76 13.60 -21.40 0.74
N ILE A 77 13.02 -21.48 1.94
CA ILE A 77 11.67 -21.96 2.12
C ILE A 77 10.72 -20.74 2.18
N PRO A 78 9.83 -20.58 1.21
CA PRO A 78 8.87 -19.48 1.24
C PRO A 78 7.86 -19.69 2.40
N ILE A 79 7.55 -18.59 3.09
CA ILE A 79 6.56 -18.55 4.16
C ILE A 79 5.43 -17.62 3.72
N ILE A 80 4.20 -18.11 3.83
CA ILE A 80 2.98 -17.32 3.65
C ILE A 80 2.33 -17.16 5.01
N ILE A 81 2.07 -15.92 5.41
CA ILE A 81 1.38 -15.60 6.66
C ILE A 81 -0.12 -15.58 6.44
N MET A 82 -0.88 -16.21 7.35
CA MET A 82 -2.33 -16.06 7.46
C MET A 82 -2.66 -15.20 8.67
N THR A 83 -3.66 -14.32 8.60
CA THR A 83 -4.06 -13.53 9.78
C THR A 83 -5.49 -13.03 9.68
N ALA A 84 -6.16 -12.93 10.83
CA ALA A 84 -7.48 -12.31 10.96
C ALA A 84 -7.43 -10.76 10.95
N HIS A 85 -6.25 -10.18 11.20
CA HIS A 85 -6.05 -8.73 11.22
C HIS A 85 -5.31 -8.32 9.94
N SER A 86 -6.04 -7.72 9.03
CA SER A 86 -5.58 -7.36 7.69
C SER A 86 -5.40 -5.85 7.57
N ASP A 87 -4.65 -5.24 8.51
CA ASP A 87 -4.23 -3.86 8.36
C ASP A 87 -2.87 -3.76 7.64
N LEU A 88 -2.58 -2.57 7.14
CA LEU A 88 -1.37 -2.33 6.37
C LEU A 88 -0.11 -2.61 7.20
N ASP A 89 -0.11 -2.18 8.46
CA ASP A 89 1.06 -2.27 9.34
C ASP A 89 1.47 -3.73 9.56
N THR A 90 0.52 -4.59 9.95
CA THR A 90 0.75 -6.03 10.12
C THR A 90 1.23 -6.71 8.82
N THR A 91 0.69 -6.29 7.68
CA THR A 91 1.10 -6.83 6.38
C THR A 91 2.54 -6.42 6.05
N VAL A 92 2.89 -5.17 6.28
CA VAL A 92 4.26 -4.67 6.02
C VAL A 92 5.25 -5.31 6.97
N GLU A 93 4.96 -5.39 8.27
CA GLU A 93 5.81 -6.08 9.27
C GLU A 93 6.11 -7.52 8.85
N ALA A 94 5.11 -8.28 8.38
CA ALA A 94 5.32 -9.63 7.90
C ALA A 94 6.27 -9.69 6.70
N PHE A 95 6.16 -8.76 5.73
CA PHE A 95 7.08 -8.68 4.60
C PHE A 95 8.49 -8.25 5.01
N GLU A 96 8.64 -7.30 5.93
CA GLU A 96 9.92 -6.88 6.50
C GLU A 96 10.60 -8.02 7.25
N ALA A 97 9.83 -8.83 7.97
CA ALA A 97 10.31 -10.05 8.61
C ALA A 97 10.68 -11.16 7.63
N GLY A 98 10.34 -11.04 6.34
CA GLY A 98 10.73 -11.96 5.29
C GLY A 98 9.64 -12.90 4.79
N ALA A 99 8.37 -12.64 5.07
CA ALA A 99 7.27 -13.37 4.47
C ALA A 99 7.32 -13.29 2.93
N TRP A 100 7.02 -14.41 2.27
CA TRP A 100 6.93 -14.45 0.81
C TRP A 100 5.64 -13.80 0.32
N ASP A 101 4.53 -14.06 1.00
CA ASP A 101 3.21 -13.48 0.77
C ASP A 101 2.36 -13.56 2.04
N TYR A 102 1.14 -13.07 1.96
CA TYR A 102 0.21 -12.92 3.06
C TYR A 102 -1.22 -13.26 2.59
N ILE A 103 -2.04 -13.85 3.46
CA ILE A 103 -3.44 -14.20 3.20
C ILE A 103 -4.30 -13.70 4.36
N ALA A 104 -5.28 -12.83 4.06
CA ALA A 104 -6.25 -12.38 5.06
C ALA A 104 -7.33 -13.43 5.30
N LYS A 105 -7.63 -13.73 6.56
CA LYS A 105 -8.79 -14.56 6.97
C LYS A 105 -10.06 -13.69 7.06
N PRO A 106 -11.23 -14.13 6.59
CA PRO A 106 -11.48 -15.40 5.88
C PRO A 106 -11.04 -15.33 4.41
N PHE A 107 -10.56 -16.45 3.87
CA PHE A 107 -10.08 -16.55 2.48
C PHE A 107 -10.73 -17.73 1.75
N ASP A 108 -10.74 -17.65 0.41
CA ASP A 108 -11.11 -18.75 -0.45
C ASP A 108 -9.93 -19.71 -0.64
N LEU A 109 -10.22 -21.01 -0.63
CA LEU A 109 -9.23 -22.08 -0.78
C LEU A 109 -8.45 -21.96 -2.11
N ASN A 110 -9.14 -21.57 -3.21
CA ASN A 110 -8.48 -21.40 -4.49
C ASN A 110 -7.42 -20.29 -4.46
N THR A 111 -7.70 -19.19 -3.77
CA THR A 111 -6.74 -18.11 -3.54
C THR A 111 -5.50 -18.61 -2.81
N ALA A 112 -5.66 -19.44 -1.78
CA ALA A 112 -4.54 -20.04 -1.06
C ALA A 112 -3.71 -20.95 -1.98
N ILE A 113 -4.37 -21.81 -2.77
CA ILE A 113 -3.73 -22.73 -3.73
C ILE A 113 -2.94 -21.94 -4.79
N GLU A 114 -3.48 -20.87 -5.34
CA GLU A 114 -2.80 -20.02 -6.33
C GLU A 114 -1.54 -19.40 -5.75
N LYS A 115 -1.62 -18.81 -4.56
CA LYS A 115 -0.46 -18.21 -3.87
C LYS A 115 0.62 -19.25 -3.54
N ILE A 116 0.23 -20.43 -3.06
CA ILE A 116 1.15 -21.55 -2.79
C ILE A 116 1.86 -21.98 -4.09
N ASN A 117 1.13 -22.19 -5.19
CA ASN A 117 1.73 -22.57 -6.47
C ASN A 117 2.72 -21.52 -6.98
N LYS A 118 2.38 -20.24 -6.84
CA LYS A 118 3.23 -19.13 -7.22
C LYS A 118 4.51 -19.11 -6.38
N ALA A 119 4.39 -19.24 -5.05
CA ALA A 119 5.53 -19.27 -4.14
C ALA A 119 6.53 -20.41 -4.43
N ILE A 120 6.00 -21.60 -4.76
CA ILE A 120 6.84 -22.76 -5.07
C ILE A 120 7.52 -22.64 -6.43
N SER A 121 6.88 -21.98 -7.41
CA SER A 121 7.41 -21.82 -8.78
C SER A 121 8.45 -20.72 -8.91
N GLU A 122 8.34 -19.65 -8.13
CA GLU A 122 9.27 -18.54 -8.14
C GLU A 122 10.47 -18.84 -7.23
N LYS A 123 11.63 -19.18 -7.82
CA LYS A 123 12.89 -19.24 -7.08
C LYS A 123 13.34 -17.81 -6.77
N LYS A 124 12.93 -17.22 -5.64
CA LYS A 124 13.45 -15.93 -5.20
C LYS A 124 14.91 -16.04 -4.77
N ASN A 125 15.76 -15.25 -5.42
CA ASN A 125 17.04 -14.83 -4.88
C ASN A 125 16.77 -13.85 -3.74
N VAL A 126 16.69 -14.35 -2.51
CA VAL A 126 16.63 -13.52 -1.32
C VAL A 126 18.06 -13.22 -0.87
N GLN A 127 18.54 -12.06 -1.20
CA GLN A 127 19.68 -11.43 -0.50
C GLN A 127 19.33 -9.96 -0.27
N LYS A 128 19.05 -9.56 0.97
CA LYS A 128 19.77 -8.47 1.63
C LYS A 128 19.32 -8.22 3.07
N LYS A 129 20.31 -7.99 3.88
CA LYS A 129 20.40 -7.63 5.29
C LYS A 129 19.34 -6.64 5.80
N LEU A 130 18.80 -6.96 6.96
CA LEU A 130 18.08 -6.04 7.84
C LEU A 130 19.01 -5.52 8.93
N THR A 131 19.01 -4.22 9.11
CA THR A 131 19.51 -3.55 10.30
C THR A 131 18.30 -3.11 11.12
N GLU A 132 18.41 -3.30 12.43
CA GLU A 132 17.47 -2.90 13.48
C GLU A 132 16.93 -1.49 13.26
N LYS A 133 15.62 -1.31 13.38
CA LYS A 133 15.02 0.01 13.56
C LYS A 133 13.84 -0.02 14.51
N GLU A 134 13.96 0.89 15.41
CA GLU A 134 13.10 1.33 16.48
C GLU A 134 11.64 1.61 16.04
N GLU A 135 10.73 1.39 16.99
CA GLU A 135 9.33 1.78 16.95
C GLU A 135 9.14 3.23 16.47
N ILE A 136 8.66 3.42 15.26
CA ILE A 136 8.20 4.71 14.78
C ILE A 136 6.68 4.75 14.85
N SER A 137 6.20 5.51 15.81
CA SER A 137 4.81 5.89 16.07
C SER A 137 4.09 6.41 14.82
N LEU A 138 3.03 5.74 14.45
CA LEU A 138 2.02 6.07 13.46
C LEU A 138 1.46 7.49 13.59
N ARG A 139 1.79 8.37 12.64
CA ARG A 139 1.17 9.69 12.44
C ARG A 139 0.53 9.89 11.07
N ALA A 140 0.49 8.89 10.21
CA ALA A 140 -0.24 8.96 8.95
C ALA A 140 -1.69 8.49 9.12
N GLY A 141 -2.60 9.07 8.37
CA GLY A 141 -4.00 8.65 8.35
C GLY A 141 -4.10 7.16 7.98
N LYS A 142 -4.67 6.36 8.86
CA LYS A 142 -4.72 4.90 8.71
C LYS A 142 -5.44 4.51 7.43
N ILE A 143 -4.78 3.76 6.54
CA ILE A 143 -5.44 3.17 5.38
C ILE A 143 -6.22 1.96 5.87
N LEU A 144 -7.53 1.98 5.68
CA LEU A 144 -8.44 0.92 6.12
C LEU A 144 -9.05 0.20 4.93
N GLY A 145 -9.12 -1.12 4.99
CA GLY A 145 -9.81 -1.95 4.01
C GLY A 145 -9.64 -3.43 4.32
N LYS A 146 -10.72 -4.18 4.17
CA LYS A 146 -10.76 -5.64 4.33
C LYS A 146 -11.09 -6.37 3.02
N SER A 147 -11.47 -5.62 1.98
CA SER A 147 -11.79 -6.18 0.68
C SER A 147 -10.56 -6.83 0.04
N PRO A 148 -10.72 -7.87 -0.80
CA PRO A 148 -9.60 -8.52 -1.50
C PRO A 148 -8.74 -7.53 -2.28
N ALA A 149 -9.35 -6.54 -2.94
CA ALA A 149 -8.64 -5.51 -3.69
C ALA A 149 -7.74 -4.63 -2.80
N MET A 150 -8.16 -4.32 -1.57
CA MET A 150 -7.33 -3.59 -0.60
C MET A 150 -6.22 -4.46 -0.02
N GLN A 151 -6.47 -5.76 0.15
CA GLN A 151 -5.43 -6.71 0.57
C GLN A 151 -4.31 -6.83 -0.48
N ASP A 152 -4.67 -6.87 -1.77
CA ASP A 152 -3.69 -6.87 -2.86
C ASP A 152 -2.89 -5.55 -2.91
N LEU A 153 -3.54 -4.43 -2.59
CA LEU A 153 -2.87 -3.14 -2.43
C LEU A 153 -1.86 -3.17 -1.27
N PHE A 154 -2.25 -3.66 -0.09
CA PHE A 154 -1.37 -3.78 1.07
C PHE A 154 -0.17 -4.69 0.79
N ASN A 155 -0.41 -5.85 0.16
CA ASN A 155 0.65 -6.74 -0.32
C ASN A 155 1.62 -6.01 -1.27
N SER A 156 1.09 -5.17 -2.16
CA SER A 156 1.92 -4.40 -3.11
C SER A 156 2.78 -3.38 -2.38
N ILE A 157 2.22 -2.66 -1.41
CA ILE A 157 2.96 -1.69 -0.58
C ILE A 157 4.08 -2.41 0.20
N GLY A 158 3.77 -3.53 0.87
CA GLY A 158 4.76 -4.32 1.61
C GLY A 158 5.92 -4.82 0.73
N LYS A 159 5.64 -5.25 -0.51
CA LYS A 159 6.70 -5.65 -1.47
C LYS A 159 7.58 -4.50 -1.95
N LEU A 160 7.10 -3.27 -1.81
CA LEU A 160 7.81 -2.04 -2.22
C LEU A 160 8.66 -1.43 -1.12
N SER A 161 8.59 -1.91 0.12
CA SER A 161 9.32 -1.37 1.27
C SER A 161 10.83 -1.25 1.01
N HIS A 162 11.43 -2.21 0.32
CA HIS A 162 12.86 -2.23 0.00
C HIS A 162 13.18 -1.91 -1.47
N SER A 163 12.28 -1.26 -2.20
CA SER A 163 12.47 -0.92 -3.60
C SER A 163 12.54 0.59 -3.80
N ASP A 164 13.59 1.07 -4.47
CA ASP A 164 13.69 2.46 -4.94
C ASP A 164 13.01 2.72 -6.30
N SER A 165 12.32 1.71 -6.84
CA SER A 165 11.65 1.81 -8.12
C SER A 165 10.57 2.90 -8.13
N THR A 166 10.39 3.54 -9.29
CA THR A 166 9.29 4.47 -9.51
C THR A 166 7.95 3.75 -9.43
N VAL A 167 7.01 4.35 -8.71
CA VAL A 167 5.65 3.82 -8.52
C VAL A 167 4.65 4.77 -9.18
N LEU A 168 3.74 4.21 -9.98
CA LEU A 168 2.63 4.94 -10.57
C LEU A 168 1.31 4.48 -9.91
N LEU A 169 0.70 5.38 -9.15
CA LEU A 169 -0.61 5.19 -8.53
C LEU A 169 -1.70 5.65 -9.49
N VAL A 170 -2.60 4.76 -9.87
CA VAL A 170 -3.72 5.06 -10.76
C VAL A 170 -5.02 4.82 -10.02
N GLY A 171 -5.93 5.79 -10.04
CA GLY A 171 -7.24 5.66 -9.41
C GLY A 171 -8.06 6.93 -9.47
N GLU A 172 -9.36 6.80 -9.35
CA GLU A 172 -10.29 7.92 -9.35
C GLU A 172 -9.98 8.93 -8.24
N SER A 173 -10.50 10.16 -8.38
CA SER A 173 -10.39 11.16 -7.32
C SER A 173 -11.04 10.64 -6.02
N GLY A 174 -10.42 10.93 -4.88
CA GLY A 174 -10.92 10.53 -3.56
C GLY A 174 -10.74 9.05 -3.20
N THR A 175 -9.97 8.24 -3.97
CA THR A 175 -9.69 6.83 -3.65
C THR A 175 -8.63 6.66 -2.57
N GLY A 176 -7.81 7.71 -2.30
CA GLY A 176 -6.75 7.72 -1.28
C GLY A 176 -5.32 7.62 -1.82
N LYS A 177 -5.05 8.04 -3.07
CA LYS A 177 -3.71 8.02 -3.69
C LYS A 177 -2.63 8.67 -2.82
N GLU A 178 -2.95 9.80 -2.19
CA GLU A 178 -2.02 10.51 -1.30
C GLU A 178 -1.67 9.67 -0.05
N LEU A 179 -2.68 9.04 0.60
CA LEU A 179 -2.45 8.16 1.75
C LEU A 179 -1.58 6.95 1.37
N VAL A 180 -1.80 6.38 0.18
CA VAL A 180 -0.99 5.27 -0.32
C VAL A 180 0.45 5.71 -0.61
N SER A 181 0.66 6.91 -1.17
CA SER A 181 2.01 7.46 -1.38
C SER A 181 2.76 7.67 -0.07
N GLN A 182 2.05 8.19 0.94
CA GLN A 182 2.56 8.35 2.30
C GLN A 182 2.98 7.00 2.91
N ALA A 183 2.11 5.98 2.81
CA ALA A 183 2.40 4.65 3.32
C ALA A 183 3.61 4.01 2.62
N ILE A 184 3.71 4.11 1.28
CA ILE A 184 4.88 3.63 0.53
C ILE A 184 6.17 4.32 1.00
N PHE A 185 6.11 5.61 1.32
CA PHE A 185 7.26 6.34 1.85
C PHE A 185 7.62 5.89 3.27
N GLU A 186 6.64 5.82 4.17
CA GLU A 186 6.84 5.49 5.59
C GLU A 186 7.45 4.09 5.78
N HIS A 187 7.07 3.15 4.92
CA HIS A 187 7.60 1.78 4.92
C HIS A 187 8.78 1.59 3.96
N SER A 188 9.49 2.65 3.57
CA SER A 188 10.64 2.55 2.68
C SER A 188 11.97 2.75 3.40
N ASP A 189 13.07 2.32 2.77
CA ASP A 189 14.43 2.61 3.25
C ASP A 189 14.72 4.11 3.37
N ARG A 190 13.88 4.96 2.75
CA ARG A 190 13.95 6.43 2.80
C ARG A 190 13.00 7.08 3.82
N SER A 191 12.33 6.30 4.68
CA SER A 191 11.35 6.79 5.68
C SER A 191 11.91 7.86 6.64
N ASN A 192 13.22 7.83 6.90
CA ASN A 192 13.91 8.81 7.73
C ASN A 192 14.36 10.08 6.96
N LYS A 193 14.02 10.20 5.68
CA LYS A 193 14.34 11.35 4.81
C LYS A 193 13.10 12.22 4.61
N LYS A 194 13.11 13.10 3.62
CA LYS A 194 11.98 13.98 3.32
C LYS A 194 11.03 13.33 2.30
N LEU A 195 9.75 13.41 2.56
CA LEU A 195 8.72 13.29 1.55
C LEU A 195 8.29 14.70 1.13
N ILE A 196 8.51 15.02 -0.13
CA ILE A 196 8.05 16.28 -0.72
C ILE A 196 6.87 15.94 -1.64
N SER A 197 5.73 16.57 -1.39
CA SER A 197 4.53 16.38 -2.22
C SER A 197 4.29 17.61 -3.08
N LEU A 198 3.83 17.39 -4.31
CA LEU A 198 3.45 18.43 -5.24
C LEU A 198 2.27 17.94 -6.07
N ASN A 199 1.17 18.68 -6.04
CA ASN A 199 0.04 18.46 -6.93
C ASN A 199 0.22 19.35 -8.16
N VAL A 200 0.33 18.72 -9.33
CA VAL A 200 0.57 19.41 -10.61
C VAL A 200 -0.63 20.29 -10.99
N ALA A 201 -1.86 19.82 -10.68
CA ALA A 201 -3.09 20.54 -11.03
C ALA A 201 -3.30 21.84 -10.22
N ASP A 202 -2.70 21.95 -9.03
CA ASP A 202 -2.86 23.12 -8.15
C ASP A 202 -1.94 24.29 -8.52
N ILE A 203 -1.00 24.09 -9.44
CA ILE A 203 0.03 25.06 -9.77
C ILE A 203 -0.24 25.66 -11.17
N PRO A 204 -0.26 26.98 -11.32
CA PRO A 204 -0.31 27.59 -12.65
C PRO A 204 0.80 27.09 -13.56
N VAL A 205 0.47 26.79 -14.82
CA VAL A 205 1.39 26.17 -15.79
C VAL A 205 2.72 26.93 -15.90
N GLU A 206 2.68 28.26 -15.86
CA GLU A 206 3.84 29.15 -15.97
C GLU A 206 4.80 29.06 -14.77
N LEU A 207 4.29 28.58 -13.61
CA LEU A 207 5.07 28.45 -12.38
C LEU A 207 5.54 27.03 -12.12
N LEU A 208 4.94 26.02 -12.77
CA LEU A 208 5.18 24.60 -12.51
C LEU A 208 6.66 24.22 -12.67
N GLU A 209 7.30 24.68 -13.74
CA GLU A 209 8.73 24.42 -13.94
C GLU A 209 9.60 25.05 -12.85
N SER A 210 9.26 26.27 -12.44
CA SER A 210 9.97 26.97 -11.36
C SER A 210 9.78 26.28 -10.00
N GLU A 211 8.58 25.75 -9.73
CA GLU A 211 8.35 24.96 -8.52
C GLU A 211 9.14 23.64 -8.53
N LEU A 212 9.13 22.91 -9.65
CA LEU A 212 9.82 21.62 -9.76
C LEU A 212 11.35 21.76 -9.75
N PHE A 213 11.89 22.62 -10.62
CA PHE A 213 13.33 22.68 -10.90
C PHE A 213 14.03 23.89 -10.28
N GLY A 214 13.28 24.86 -9.74
CA GLY A 214 13.83 26.10 -9.23
C GLY A 214 14.27 27.08 -10.35
N HIS A 215 14.69 28.25 -9.95
CA HIS A 215 15.20 29.29 -10.89
C HIS A 215 16.36 30.05 -10.29
N GLU A 216 17.22 30.55 -11.16
CA GLU A 216 18.27 31.48 -10.81
C GLU A 216 17.73 32.93 -10.75
N LYS A 217 18.43 33.79 -10.02
CA LYS A 217 18.07 35.20 -9.93
C LYS A 217 18.02 35.82 -11.32
N GLY A 218 16.92 36.52 -11.65
CA GLY A 218 16.74 37.18 -12.94
C GLY A 218 16.35 36.24 -14.10
N ALA A 219 16.00 34.97 -13.84
CA ALA A 219 15.67 34.00 -14.88
C ALA A 219 14.43 34.38 -15.72
N PHE A 220 13.51 35.15 -15.15
CA PHE A 220 12.32 35.70 -15.82
C PHE A 220 11.85 36.97 -15.11
N LYS A 221 10.93 37.73 -15.73
CA LYS A 221 10.38 38.95 -15.14
C LYS A 221 9.61 38.63 -13.85
N GLY A 222 10.20 39.00 -12.71
CA GLY A 222 9.67 38.67 -11.36
C GLY A 222 10.52 37.68 -10.56
N ALA A 223 11.57 37.10 -11.15
CA ALA A 223 12.56 36.28 -10.46
C ALA A 223 13.57 37.16 -9.69
N GLY A 224 13.13 37.75 -8.57
CA GLY A 224 13.98 38.66 -7.77
C GLY A 224 15.18 37.97 -7.14
N ASP A 225 14.97 36.76 -6.59
CA ASP A 225 15.98 35.95 -5.92
C ASP A 225 16.01 34.53 -6.49
N GLN A 226 17.11 33.81 -6.22
CA GLN A 226 17.23 32.39 -6.55
C GLN A 226 16.24 31.56 -5.70
N ARG A 227 15.57 30.56 -6.31
CA ARG A 227 14.67 29.64 -5.63
C ARG A 227 15.05 28.17 -5.87
N ILE A 228 15.10 27.42 -4.79
CA ILE A 228 15.34 25.97 -4.79
C ILE A 228 14.06 25.24 -5.21
N GLY A 229 14.15 24.34 -6.20
CA GLY A 229 13.03 23.55 -6.69
C GLY A 229 12.72 22.31 -5.82
N ARG A 230 11.57 21.66 -6.08
CA ARG A 230 11.13 20.47 -5.34
C ARG A 230 12.08 19.29 -5.50
N PHE A 231 12.67 19.09 -6.67
CA PHE A 231 13.68 18.03 -6.88
C PHE A 231 14.89 18.19 -5.97
N GLU A 232 15.39 19.42 -5.82
CA GLU A 232 16.52 19.69 -4.95
C GLU A 232 16.14 19.55 -3.46
N GLN A 233 14.92 19.97 -3.09
CA GLN A 233 14.40 19.80 -1.72
C GLN A 233 14.22 18.32 -1.32
N ALA A 234 13.91 17.47 -2.30
CA ALA A 234 13.68 16.04 -2.14
C ALA A 234 14.95 15.19 -2.28
N ASP A 235 16.13 15.82 -2.42
CA ASP A 235 17.38 15.08 -2.60
C ASP A 235 17.59 14.05 -1.48
N LYS A 236 17.95 12.81 -1.87
CA LYS A 236 18.06 11.61 -1.02
C LYS A 236 16.75 11.17 -0.36
N GLY A 237 15.64 11.79 -0.68
CA GLY A 237 14.31 11.49 -0.18
C GLY A 237 13.37 10.97 -1.27
N THR A 238 12.10 11.31 -1.12
CA THR A 238 11.02 10.91 -2.04
C THR A 238 10.24 12.14 -2.50
N LEU A 239 9.97 12.23 -3.80
CA LEU A 239 9.08 13.23 -4.38
C LEU A 239 7.79 12.54 -4.83
N PHE A 240 6.67 12.98 -4.28
CA PHE A 240 5.33 12.59 -4.70
C PHE A 240 4.78 13.63 -5.67
N LEU A 241 4.48 13.19 -6.89
CA LEU A 241 3.89 14.00 -7.95
C LEU A 241 2.44 13.55 -8.16
N ASP A 242 1.49 14.34 -7.67
CA ASP A 242 0.07 14.05 -7.87
C ASP A 242 -0.43 14.71 -9.17
N GLU A 243 -1.41 14.07 -9.80
CA GLU A 243 -2.06 14.46 -11.07
C GLU A 243 -1.04 14.75 -12.20
N VAL A 244 -0.05 13.82 -12.36
CA VAL A 244 0.99 13.95 -13.41
C VAL A 244 0.42 13.98 -14.83
N GLY A 245 -0.82 13.52 -15.02
CA GLY A 245 -1.53 13.60 -16.30
C GLY A 245 -1.77 15.03 -16.79
N ASP A 246 -1.76 16.03 -15.90
CA ASP A 246 -1.96 17.45 -16.23
C ASP A 246 -0.65 18.21 -16.50
N MET A 247 0.48 17.50 -16.49
CA MET A 247 1.78 18.10 -16.71
C MET A 247 1.95 18.56 -18.18
N PRO A 248 2.36 19.81 -18.45
CA PRO A 248 2.64 20.30 -19.80
C PRO A 248 3.80 19.55 -20.47
N LEU A 249 3.77 19.41 -21.80
CA LEU A 249 4.77 18.66 -22.57
C LEU A 249 6.22 19.18 -22.37
N GLU A 250 6.40 20.47 -22.16
CA GLU A 250 7.72 21.08 -21.90
C GLU A 250 8.26 20.56 -20.55
N THR A 251 7.45 20.59 -19.51
CA THR A 251 7.79 20.09 -18.19
C THR A 251 8.02 18.57 -18.20
N GLN A 252 7.22 17.82 -18.98
CA GLN A 252 7.43 16.37 -19.17
C GLN A 252 8.83 16.08 -19.75
N THR A 253 9.31 16.91 -20.71
CA THR A 253 10.64 16.76 -21.30
C THR A 253 11.76 16.94 -20.28
N ARG A 254 11.63 17.90 -19.39
CA ARG A 254 12.60 18.13 -18.30
C ARG A 254 12.55 17.01 -17.27
N LEU A 255 11.35 16.53 -16.91
CA LEU A 255 11.16 15.42 -15.99
C LEU A 255 11.85 14.14 -16.48
N ILE A 256 11.72 13.81 -17.78
CA ILE A 256 12.42 12.66 -18.39
C ILE A 256 13.93 12.74 -18.16
N ARG A 257 14.52 13.93 -18.28
CA ARG A 257 15.96 14.11 -18.06
C ARG A 257 16.35 13.77 -16.62
N VAL A 258 15.61 14.28 -15.63
CA VAL A 258 15.88 13.99 -14.22
C VAL A 258 15.74 12.50 -13.93
N LEU A 259 14.66 11.86 -14.43
CA LEU A 259 14.43 10.43 -14.27
C LEU A 259 15.49 9.54 -14.96
N SER A 260 16.17 10.09 -15.98
CA SER A 260 17.17 9.36 -16.77
C SER A 260 18.58 9.44 -16.18
N SER A 261 19.00 10.66 -15.81
CA SER A 261 20.39 10.95 -15.42
C SER A 261 20.54 11.36 -13.95
N GLY A 262 19.42 11.63 -13.26
CA GLY A 262 19.46 12.24 -11.92
C GLY A 262 19.93 13.69 -11.94
N GLU A 263 19.93 14.37 -13.13
CA GLU A 263 20.46 15.71 -13.29
C GLU A 263 19.46 16.65 -13.98
N PHE A 264 19.45 17.90 -13.56
CA PHE A 264 18.66 18.96 -14.18
C PHE A 264 19.35 20.32 -14.06
N TYR A 265 18.77 21.36 -14.68
CA TYR A 265 19.19 22.74 -14.59
C TYR A 265 18.06 23.57 -14.03
N ARG A 266 18.36 24.53 -13.14
CA ARG A 266 17.41 25.59 -12.78
C ARG A 266 17.04 26.41 -13.99
N ILE A 267 15.88 27.05 -13.97
CA ILE A 267 15.50 28.00 -15.03
C ILE A 267 16.49 29.16 -15.03
N GLY A 268 17.04 29.44 -16.19
CA GLY A 268 18.09 30.48 -16.35
C GLY A 268 19.47 30.05 -15.85
N GLY A 269 19.65 28.83 -15.36
CA GLY A 269 20.95 28.32 -14.89
C GLY A 269 21.68 27.48 -15.93
N ASN A 270 23.02 27.51 -15.88
CA ASN A 270 23.91 26.73 -16.76
C ASN A 270 24.66 25.60 -16.02
N SER A 271 24.54 25.52 -14.70
CA SER A 271 25.20 24.49 -13.89
C SER A 271 24.25 23.32 -13.68
N PRO A 272 24.66 22.06 -13.97
CA PRO A 272 23.86 20.90 -13.71
C PRO A 272 23.77 20.65 -12.19
N ILE A 273 22.59 20.28 -11.72
CA ILE A 273 22.33 19.87 -10.35
C ILE A 273 22.03 18.38 -10.36
N LYS A 274 22.78 17.61 -9.58
CA LYS A 274 22.59 16.18 -9.45
C LYS A 274 21.82 15.87 -8.18
N VAL A 275 20.80 15.02 -8.29
CA VAL A 275 19.94 14.59 -7.19
C VAL A 275 19.69 13.08 -7.24
N ASP A 276 19.44 12.50 -6.09
CA ASP A 276 19.00 11.12 -5.90
C ASP A 276 17.61 11.15 -5.25
N VAL A 277 16.57 11.06 -6.08
CA VAL A 277 15.17 11.19 -5.63
C VAL A 277 14.37 9.98 -6.07
N ARG A 278 13.72 9.30 -5.11
CA ARG A 278 12.69 8.30 -5.41
C ARG A 278 11.41 9.01 -5.87
N ILE A 279 10.79 8.52 -6.94
CA ILE A 279 9.56 9.12 -7.47
C ILE A 279 8.36 8.22 -7.20
N ILE A 280 7.30 8.82 -6.65
CA ILE A 280 5.96 8.26 -6.61
C ILE A 280 5.08 9.22 -7.41
N ALA A 281 4.47 8.74 -8.48
CA ALA A 281 3.57 9.52 -9.32
C ALA A 281 2.13 9.04 -9.14
N ALA A 282 1.17 9.95 -9.22
CA ALA A 282 -0.25 9.60 -9.15
C ALA A 282 -1.06 10.31 -10.24
N THR A 283 -2.13 9.67 -10.68
CA THR A 283 -3.08 10.26 -11.63
C THR A 283 -4.46 9.60 -11.53
N ASN A 284 -5.49 10.37 -11.83
CA ASN A 284 -6.85 9.89 -12.06
C ASN A 284 -7.15 9.66 -13.56
N GLN A 285 -6.22 9.99 -14.45
CA GLN A 285 -6.42 9.99 -15.89
C GLN A 285 -5.82 8.76 -16.56
N ASN A 286 -6.33 8.40 -17.73
CA ASN A 286 -5.77 7.35 -18.57
C ASN A 286 -4.55 7.87 -19.34
N LEU A 287 -3.34 7.62 -18.81
CA LEU A 287 -2.10 8.07 -19.46
C LEU A 287 -1.86 7.39 -20.82
N GLU A 288 -2.32 6.15 -21.01
CA GLU A 288 -2.19 5.44 -22.29
C GLU A 288 -3.01 6.11 -23.41
N GLU A 289 -4.17 6.64 -23.06
CA GLU A 289 -4.98 7.44 -23.99
C GLU A 289 -4.33 8.79 -24.26
N LYS A 290 -3.77 9.44 -23.22
CA LYS A 290 -3.01 10.68 -23.37
C LYS A 290 -1.76 10.54 -24.23
N VAL A 291 -1.08 9.40 -24.20
CA VAL A 291 0.02 9.07 -25.11
C VAL A 291 -0.49 8.96 -26.53
N ARG A 292 -1.59 8.25 -26.76
CA ARG A 292 -2.17 8.09 -28.10
C ARG A 292 -2.61 9.39 -28.76
N ASN A 293 -3.11 10.34 -27.96
CA ASN A 293 -3.53 11.65 -28.49
C ASN A 293 -2.41 12.72 -28.45
N GLY A 294 -1.20 12.34 -28.05
CA GLY A 294 -0.01 13.22 -28.05
C GLY A 294 0.06 14.24 -26.92
N SER A 295 -0.82 14.20 -25.91
CA SER A 295 -0.81 15.11 -24.76
C SER A 295 0.07 14.61 -23.61
N PHE A 296 0.56 13.38 -23.69
CA PHE A 296 1.55 12.81 -22.77
C PHE A 296 2.62 12.07 -23.56
N ARG A 297 3.88 12.22 -23.16
CA ARG A 297 5.00 11.58 -23.89
C ARG A 297 5.12 10.09 -23.54
N GLU A 298 5.33 9.28 -24.53
CA GLU A 298 5.47 7.82 -24.39
C GLU A 298 6.72 7.45 -23.57
N ASP A 299 7.84 8.16 -23.78
CA ASP A 299 9.07 7.91 -23.05
C ASP A 299 8.94 8.24 -21.55
N LEU A 300 8.18 9.28 -21.17
CA LEU A 300 7.86 9.57 -19.78
C LEU A 300 6.93 8.50 -19.20
N TYR A 301 5.90 8.11 -19.93
CA TYR A 301 4.99 7.07 -19.48
C TYR A 301 5.73 5.79 -19.10
N HIS A 302 6.64 5.30 -19.94
CA HIS A 302 7.42 4.10 -19.63
C HIS A 302 8.35 4.24 -18.43
N ARG A 303 8.86 5.45 -18.15
CA ARG A 303 9.69 5.72 -16.97
C ARG A 303 8.90 5.83 -15.67
N LEU A 304 7.68 6.33 -15.73
CA LEU A 304 6.78 6.38 -14.57
C LEU A 304 6.11 5.04 -14.30
N ASN A 305 5.79 4.28 -15.33
CA ASN A 305 5.06 3.02 -15.25
C ASN A 305 5.98 1.80 -15.03
N VAL A 306 6.94 1.92 -14.10
CA VAL A 306 7.79 0.77 -13.71
C VAL A 306 7.00 -0.18 -12.82
N ILE A 307 6.33 0.34 -11.80
CA ILE A 307 5.42 -0.41 -10.95
C ILE A 307 4.09 0.34 -10.90
N LYS A 308 3.05 -0.27 -11.49
CA LYS A 308 1.70 0.30 -11.51
C LYS A 308 0.86 -0.29 -10.39
N ILE A 309 0.27 0.57 -9.58
CA ILE A 309 -0.69 0.22 -8.53
C ILE A 309 -2.02 0.87 -8.87
N ASN A 310 -3.06 0.06 -9.03
CA ASN A 310 -4.41 0.54 -9.26
C ASN A 310 -5.16 0.60 -7.92
N LEU A 311 -5.66 1.78 -7.57
CA LEU A 311 -6.50 1.96 -6.40
C LEU A 311 -7.96 1.70 -6.80
N PRO A 312 -8.62 0.72 -6.18
CA PRO A 312 -10.00 0.41 -6.53
C PRO A 312 -10.94 1.56 -6.10
N PRO A 313 -11.91 1.94 -6.94
CA PRO A 313 -12.97 2.87 -6.52
C PRO A 313 -13.83 2.22 -5.42
N LEU A 314 -14.49 3.04 -4.61
CA LEU A 314 -15.21 2.55 -3.42
C LEU A 314 -16.35 1.58 -3.77
N ARG A 315 -17.01 1.74 -4.94
CA ARG A 315 -18.04 0.84 -5.45
C ARG A 315 -17.56 -0.60 -5.74
N ASP A 316 -16.25 -0.80 -5.97
CA ASP A 316 -15.64 -2.10 -6.24
C ASP A 316 -15.06 -2.76 -4.96
N ARG A 317 -15.21 -2.10 -3.80
CA ARG A 317 -14.83 -2.57 -2.47
C ARG A 317 -15.94 -2.31 -1.44
N LYS A 318 -17.13 -2.78 -1.75
CA LYS A 318 -18.34 -2.52 -0.95
C LYS A 318 -18.20 -2.96 0.51
N GLU A 319 -17.46 -4.03 0.75
CA GLU A 319 -17.18 -4.57 2.09
C GLU A 319 -16.45 -3.55 3.00
N ASP A 320 -15.78 -2.58 2.40
CA ASP A 320 -15.04 -1.56 3.14
C ASP A 320 -15.92 -0.35 3.51
N ILE A 321 -17.10 -0.18 2.89
CA ILE A 321 -17.95 1.01 3.07
C ILE A 321 -18.37 1.16 4.54
N LEU A 322 -18.90 0.11 5.16
CA LEU A 322 -19.35 0.17 6.55
C LEU A 322 -18.18 0.30 7.54
N LEU A 323 -17.04 -0.33 7.24
CA LEU A 323 -15.81 -0.19 8.01
C LEU A 323 -15.35 1.26 8.04
N LEU A 324 -15.23 1.88 6.85
CA LEU A 324 -14.84 3.28 6.70
C LEU A 324 -15.85 4.24 7.33
N THR A 325 -17.15 3.96 7.15
CA THR A 325 -18.23 4.75 7.76
C THR A 325 -18.12 4.75 9.28
N SER A 326 -17.96 3.59 9.90
CA SER A 326 -17.81 3.44 11.35
C SER A 326 -16.59 4.20 11.86
N TYR A 327 -15.47 4.11 11.14
CA TYR A 327 -14.24 4.83 11.45
C TYR A 327 -14.46 6.35 11.39
N PHE A 328 -15.05 6.88 10.31
CA PHE A 328 -15.26 8.32 10.18
C PHE A 328 -16.26 8.86 11.19
N LEU A 329 -17.38 8.16 11.42
CA LEU A 329 -18.35 8.57 12.44
C LEU A 329 -17.72 8.62 13.84
N LYS A 330 -16.89 7.63 14.19
CA LYS A 330 -16.14 7.62 15.45
C LYS A 330 -15.19 8.81 15.52
N LYS A 331 -14.33 8.99 14.51
CA LYS A 331 -13.35 10.07 14.43
C LYS A 331 -14.00 11.45 14.59
N PHE A 332 -15.02 11.74 13.80
CA PHE A 332 -15.69 13.06 13.87
C PHE A 332 -16.49 13.26 15.15
N SER A 333 -17.04 12.19 15.74
CA SER A 333 -17.69 12.28 17.05
C SER A 333 -16.71 12.61 18.18
N GLU A 334 -15.50 12.00 18.13
CA GLU A 334 -14.42 12.30 19.09
C GLU A 334 -13.91 13.74 18.93
N GLU A 335 -13.70 14.20 17.69
CA GLU A 335 -13.29 15.59 17.39
C GLU A 335 -14.34 16.60 17.86
N ALA A 336 -15.62 16.31 17.64
CA ALA A 336 -16.74 17.16 18.07
C ALA A 336 -17.08 17.00 19.57
N LYS A 337 -16.45 16.05 20.30
CA LYS A 337 -16.73 15.71 21.69
C LYS A 337 -18.21 15.36 21.97
N ILE A 338 -18.81 14.63 21.05
CA ILE A 338 -20.18 14.11 21.16
C ILE A 338 -20.18 12.58 21.21
N LYS A 339 -21.31 11.99 21.59
CA LYS A 339 -21.47 10.53 21.57
C LYS A 339 -21.33 10.01 20.14
N VAL A 340 -20.62 8.89 19.98
CA VAL A 340 -20.46 8.22 18.68
C VAL A 340 -21.82 7.86 18.12
N LYS A 341 -22.07 8.26 16.89
CA LYS A 341 -23.30 7.99 16.15
C LYS A 341 -23.20 6.64 15.45
N VAL A 342 -24.29 5.89 15.42
CA VAL A 342 -24.38 4.59 14.75
C VAL A 342 -25.49 4.69 13.72
N LEU A 343 -25.27 4.17 12.51
CA LEU A 343 -26.28 4.14 11.46
C LEU A 343 -27.37 3.11 11.78
N SER A 344 -28.59 3.37 11.31
CA SER A 344 -29.63 2.33 11.27
C SER A 344 -29.34 1.35 10.13
N LYS A 345 -29.88 0.14 10.21
CA LYS A 345 -29.68 -0.90 9.17
C LYS A 345 -30.12 -0.45 7.79
N GLU A 346 -31.20 0.31 7.70
CA GLU A 346 -31.71 0.85 6.43
C GLU A 346 -30.70 1.82 5.80
N VAL A 347 -29.99 2.63 6.61
CA VAL A 347 -28.96 3.55 6.13
C VAL A 347 -27.68 2.80 5.77
N GLU A 348 -27.31 1.76 6.51
CA GLU A 348 -26.18 0.88 6.18
C GLU A 348 -26.38 0.24 4.80
N GLU A 349 -27.55 -0.39 4.56
CA GLU A 349 -27.93 -0.97 3.26
C GLU A 349 -27.92 0.08 2.13
N LEU A 350 -28.39 1.29 2.41
CA LEU A 350 -28.33 2.38 1.45
C LEU A 350 -26.89 2.73 1.09
N PHE A 351 -26.01 2.86 2.08
CA PHE A 351 -24.59 3.22 1.86
C PHE A 351 -23.85 2.18 1.01
N GLU A 352 -24.08 0.89 1.26
CA GLU A 352 -23.49 -0.21 0.48
C GLU A 352 -23.94 -0.23 -0.99
N ASN A 353 -25.14 0.30 -1.28
CA ASN A 353 -25.70 0.31 -2.63
C ASN A 353 -25.45 1.62 -3.41
N LEU A 354 -24.92 2.65 -2.77
CA LEU A 354 -24.54 3.89 -3.44
C LEU A 354 -23.27 3.72 -4.28
N ILE A 355 -23.20 4.45 -5.40
CA ILE A 355 -22.05 4.37 -6.34
C ILE A 355 -20.81 5.12 -5.82
N TRP A 356 -20.98 6.12 -4.98
CA TRP A 356 -19.90 6.95 -4.42
C TRP A 356 -18.94 7.52 -5.46
N PRO A 357 -19.37 8.40 -6.38
CA PRO A 357 -18.51 8.94 -7.45
C PRO A 357 -17.30 9.73 -6.93
N GLY A 358 -17.39 10.30 -5.72
CA GLY A 358 -16.25 10.94 -5.04
C GLY A 358 -15.54 10.01 -4.07
N ASN A 359 -15.79 8.69 -4.15
CA ASN A 359 -15.10 7.65 -3.41
C ASN A 359 -15.05 7.89 -1.88
N VAL A 360 -13.92 7.60 -1.25
CA VAL A 360 -13.73 7.74 0.21
C VAL A 360 -13.84 9.19 0.67
N LEU A 361 -13.40 10.15 -0.15
CA LEU A 361 -13.51 11.56 0.20
C LEU A 361 -15.00 11.99 0.31
N GLN A 362 -15.84 11.53 -0.59
CA GLN A 362 -17.29 11.78 -0.52
C GLN A 362 -17.89 11.11 0.72
N LEU A 363 -17.57 9.85 0.98
CA LEU A 363 -18.02 9.12 2.16
C LEU A 363 -17.64 9.85 3.45
N GLN A 364 -16.38 10.30 3.55
CA GLN A 364 -15.86 11.07 4.67
C GLN A 364 -16.69 12.36 4.89
N ASN A 365 -16.93 13.14 3.84
CA ASN A 365 -17.72 14.38 3.91
C ASN A 365 -19.16 14.13 4.35
N VAL A 366 -19.77 13.05 3.86
CA VAL A 366 -21.12 12.64 4.27
C VAL A 366 -21.13 12.25 5.76
N CYS A 367 -20.18 11.45 6.21
CA CYS A 367 -20.06 11.08 7.62
C CYS A 367 -19.83 12.29 8.54
N GLN A 368 -19.01 13.25 8.11
CA GLN A 368 -18.80 14.50 8.83
C GLN A 368 -20.11 15.30 8.96
N SER A 369 -20.82 15.47 7.84
CA SER A 369 -22.11 16.17 7.82
C SER A 369 -23.16 15.47 8.69
N LEU A 370 -23.26 14.16 8.63
CA LEU A 370 -24.14 13.37 9.49
C LEU A 370 -23.79 13.53 10.96
N THR A 371 -22.50 13.56 11.28
CA THR A 371 -22.04 13.73 12.67
C THR A 371 -22.44 15.10 13.22
N LEU A 372 -22.33 16.15 12.43
CA LEU A 372 -22.55 17.53 12.90
C LEU A 372 -24.01 17.97 12.79
N LEU A 373 -24.76 17.56 11.74
CA LEU A 373 -26.06 18.14 11.39
C LEU A 373 -27.26 17.26 11.75
N SER A 374 -27.11 15.93 11.88
CA SER A 374 -28.27 15.07 12.09
C SER A 374 -28.65 14.96 13.58
N LEU A 375 -29.84 15.46 13.93
CA LEU A 375 -30.42 15.32 15.25
C LEU A 375 -31.35 14.09 15.42
N SER A 376 -31.79 13.43 14.34
CA SER A 376 -32.91 12.48 14.42
C SER A 376 -32.87 11.21 13.54
N LEU A 377 -31.91 11.03 12.63
CA LEU A 377 -31.83 9.84 11.76
C LEU A 377 -30.86 8.75 12.25
N ILE A 378 -30.27 8.93 13.42
CA ILE A 378 -29.25 8.04 13.96
C ILE A 378 -29.68 7.62 15.35
N HIS A 379 -29.96 6.33 15.54
CA HIS A 379 -30.21 5.79 16.86
C HIS A 379 -28.92 5.84 17.69
N ILE A 380 -28.98 6.55 18.83
CA ILE A 380 -27.96 6.48 19.87
C ILE A 380 -28.23 5.18 20.63
N SER A 381 -27.54 4.09 20.28
CA SER A 381 -27.59 2.88 21.10
C SER A 381 -26.73 3.10 22.35
N GLU A 382 -27.34 2.97 23.53
CA GLU A 382 -26.58 2.84 24.78
C GLU A 382 -25.75 1.56 24.71
N PRO A 383 -24.48 1.57 25.15
CA PRO A 383 -23.69 0.35 25.25
C PRO A 383 -24.39 -0.58 26.27
N THR A 384 -24.91 -1.71 25.82
CA THR A 384 -25.35 -2.80 26.69
C THR A 384 -24.16 -3.21 27.55
N ARG A 385 -24.19 -2.82 28.83
CA ARG A 385 -23.33 -3.41 29.86
C ARG A 385 -23.60 -4.92 29.89
N ARG A 386 -22.61 -5.70 29.49
CA ARG A 386 -22.39 -7.06 29.94
C ARG A 386 -20.93 -7.22 30.34
#